data_217cd32f4a74e6687fee97c69580f2f8
#
_entry.id   217cd32f4a74e6687fee97c69580f2f8
#
_cell.length_a   1.000
_cell.length_b   1.000
_cell.length_c   1.000
_cell.angle_alpha   90.00
_cell.angle_beta   90.00
_cell.angle_gamma   90.00
#
_symmetry.space_group_name_H-M   'P 1'
#
loop_
_entity.id
_entity.type
_entity.pdbx_description
1 polymer ?
#
loop_
_entity_poly.entity_id
_entity_poly.type
_entity_poly.pdbx_seq_one_letter_code
_entity_poly.pdbx_strand_id
1 'polypeptide(L)'
;MFAWAPMTIGCLIHADEPVFADFPTSYHTDWQWWDILENAKVIEMQETPRELRPFIQVIDSFDNNEKLGIGFEARVGGGRLLVLAVDTRKKLDERPATRQLLESIDKYVRSDRFDPQVELDESFIRSFVR
;
A
#
# COMPACT_ATOMS: atom_id res chain seq x y z
N MET A 1 -7.13 -3.47 12.19
CA MET A 1 -6.93 -4.15 11.04
C MET A 1 -7.23 -3.37 9.77
N PHE A 2 -8.40 -3.54 9.12
CA PHE A 2 -8.80 -2.68 8.01
C PHE A 2 -9.83 -1.70 8.52
N ALA A 3 -9.61 -0.41 8.30
CA ALA A 3 -10.53 0.65 8.69
C ALA A 3 -10.87 1.50 7.46
N TRP A 4 -12.02 2.15 7.47
CA TRP A 4 -12.39 3.11 6.43
C TRP A 4 -11.50 4.34 6.53
N ALA A 5 -11.18 4.92 5.39
CA ALA A 5 -10.27 6.05 5.30
C ALA A 5 -10.96 7.40 4.98
N PRO A 6 -12.20 7.67 5.44
CA PRO A 6 -12.86 8.93 5.10
C PRO A 6 -12.34 10.14 5.88
N MET A 7 -11.51 9.93 6.87
CA MET A 7 -11.07 10.97 7.81
C MET A 7 -9.56 11.22 7.75
N THR A 8 -8.93 10.96 6.60
CA THR A 8 -7.51 11.17 6.48
C THR A 8 -7.20 12.57 5.96
N ILE A 9 -6.03 13.10 6.32
CA ILE A 9 -5.53 14.37 5.79
C ILE A 9 -5.03 14.18 4.36
N GLY A 10 -4.69 12.96 3.97
CA GLY A 10 -4.18 12.63 2.65
C GLY A 10 -3.27 11.43 2.68
N CYS A 11 -2.62 11.16 1.57
CA CYS A 11 -1.68 10.06 1.47
C CYS A 11 -0.30 10.57 1.06
N LEU A 12 0.72 10.00 1.68
CA LEU A 12 2.11 10.20 1.30
C LEU A 12 2.53 9.02 0.43
N ILE A 13 3.06 9.32 -0.74
CA ILE A 13 3.52 8.32 -1.69
C ILE A 13 5.05 8.33 -1.72
N HIS A 14 5.66 7.19 -1.48
CA HIS A 14 7.11 7.06 -1.61
C HIS A 14 7.46 6.82 -3.09
N ALA A 15 7.37 7.89 -3.87
CA ALA A 15 7.42 7.87 -5.34
C ALA A 15 8.72 7.31 -5.92
N ASP A 16 9.80 7.33 -5.13
CA ASP A 16 11.11 6.82 -5.57
C ASP A 16 11.25 5.30 -5.41
N GLU A 17 10.27 4.66 -4.80
CA GLU A 17 10.33 3.21 -4.63
C GLU A 17 10.16 2.48 -5.97
N PRO A 18 10.89 1.37 -6.17
CA PRO A 18 10.82 0.61 -7.44
C PRO A 18 9.43 0.11 -7.81
N VAL A 19 8.55 -0.04 -6.83
CA VAL A 19 7.17 -0.48 -7.08
C VAL A 19 6.42 0.49 -8.01
N PHE A 20 6.84 1.77 -8.05
CA PHE A 20 6.23 2.79 -8.91
C PHE A 20 7.00 3.03 -10.21
N ALA A 21 7.92 2.14 -10.59
CA ALA A 21 8.77 2.34 -11.78
C ALA A 21 7.97 2.58 -13.06
N ASP A 22 6.84 1.92 -13.22
CA ASP A 22 5.95 2.07 -14.37
C ASP A 22 4.66 2.82 -14.02
N PHE A 23 4.65 3.51 -12.88
CA PHE A 23 3.52 4.36 -12.45
C PHE A 23 4.07 5.69 -11.97
N PRO A 24 4.37 6.63 -12.89
CA PRO A 24 4.88 7.95 -12.50
C PRO A 24 3.89 8.67 -11.58
N THR A 25 4.38 9.12 -10.45
CA THR A 25 3.54 9.77 -9.44
C THR A 25 4.33 10.83 -8.67
N SER A 26 3.61 11.76 -8.07
CA SER A 26 4.18 12.70 -7.11
C SER A 26 4.28 12.04 -5.73
N TYR A 27 4.84 12.76 -4.78
CA TYR A 27 4.99 12.26 -3.40
C TYR A 27 3.70 12.36 -2.59
N HIS A 28 2.63 12.79 -3.21
CA HIS A 28 1.30 12.88 -2.61
C HIS A 28 0.26 12.42 -3.63
N THR A 29 -0.93 12.08 -3.14
CA THR A 29 -2.03 11.70 -4.04
C THR A 29 -2.56 12.93 -4.77
N ASP A 30 -2.81 12.75 -6.07
CA ASP A 30 -3.39 13.75 -6.95
C ASP A 30 -4.57 13.13 -7.71
N TRP A 31 -5.01 13.76 -8.83
CA TRP A 31 -6.18 13.29 -9.55
C TRP A 31 -6.07 11.86 -10.07
N GLN A 32 -4.87 11.41 -10.45
CA GLN A 32 -4.73 10.04 -10.95
C GLN A 32 -5.00 8.99 -9.86
N TRP A 33 -4.88 9.35 -8.59
CA TRP A 33 -5.12 8.46 -7.48
C TRP A 33 -6.60 8.32 -7.14
N TRP A 34 -7.48 9.12 -7.74
CA TRP A 34 -8.91 9.11 -7.43
C TRP A 34 -9.52 7.73 -7.61
N ASP A 35 -9.34 7.13 -8.79
CA ASP A 35 -9.93 5.82 -9.05
C ASP A 35 -9.24 4.69 -8.26
N ILE A 36 -7.99 4.88 -7.89
CA ILE A 36 -7.24 3.90 -7.10
C ILE A 36 -7.76 3.86 -5.66
N LEU A 37 -7.96 5.02 -5.05
CA LEU A 37 -8.31 5.13 -3.64
C LEU A 37 -9.80 5.02 -3.39
N GLU A 38 -10.61 5.08 -4.42
CA GLU A 38 -12.05 4.85 -4.28
C GLU A 38 -12.27 3.44 -3.72
N ASN A 39 -12.89 3.35 -2.56
CA ASN A 39 -13.11 2.10 -1.83
C ASN A 39 -11.82 1.41 -1.32
N ALA A 40 -10.70 2.12 -1.27
CA ALA A 40 -9.51 1.59 -0.62
C ALA A 40 -9.73 1.48 0.89
N LYS A 41 -9.02 0.54 1.51
CA LYS A 41 -9.04 0.35 2.95
C LYS A 41 -7.70 0.72 3.54
N VAL A 42 -7.69 1.00 4.83
CA VAL A 42 -6.47 1.35 5.55
C VAL A 42 -6.06 0.19 6.44
N ILE A 43 -4.78 -0.12 6.44
CA ILE A 43 -4.19 -1.15 7.29
C ILE A 43 -3.59 -0.47 8.51
N GLU A 44 -4.01 -0.88 9.69
CA GLU A 44 -3.41 -0.43 10.94
C GLU A 44 -2.07 -1.13 11.13
N MET A 45 -1.00 -0.35 11.24
CA MET A 45 0.36 -0.87 11.25
C MET A 45 1.15 -0.55 12.52
N GLN A 46 0.47 -0.20 13.62
CA GLN A 46 1.15 0.14 14.88
C GLN A 46 2.02 -0.99 15.42
N GLU A 47 1.59 -2.22 15.20
CA GLU A 47 2.31 -3.40 15.70
C GLU A 47 3.43 -3.87 14.78
N THR A 48 3.63 -3.19 13.65
CA THR A 48 4.74 -3.54 12.74
C THR A 48 6.05 -2.92 13.20
N PRO A 49 7.20 -3.51 12.80
CA PRO A 49 8.49 -2.90 13.09
C PRO A 49 8.57 -1.47 12.60
N ARG A 50 9.30 -0.65 13.33
CA ARG A 50 9.43 0.78 13.02
C ARG A 50 10.06 1.02 11.65
N GLU A 51 10.91 0.12 11.21
CA GLU A 51 11.62 0.19 9.93
C GLU A 51 10.71 -0.10 8.74
N LEU A 52 9.59 -0.77 8.98
CA LEU A 52 8.64 -1.08 7.93
C LEU A 52 7.86 0.17 7.55
N ARG A 53 8.07 0.65 6.33
CA ARG A 53 7.38 1.83 5.82
C ARG A 53 6.46 1.42 4.68
N PRO A 54 5.16 1.74 4.76
CA PRO A 54 4.27 1.52 3.63
C PRO A 54 4.68 2.44 2.47
N PHE A 55 4.64 1.92 1.24
CA PHE A 55 4.93 2.75 0.06
C PHE A 55 3.75 3.66 -0.29
N ILE A 56 2.56 3.35 0.19
CA ILE A 56 1.40 4.25 0.22
C ILE A 56 1.02 4.41 1.68
N GLN A 57 1.36 5.55 2.25
CA GLN A 57 1.15 5.83 3.67
C GLN A 57 0.00 6.80 3.84
N VAL A 58 -0.91 6.49 4.75
CA VAL A 58 -2.04 7.37 5.08
C VAL A 58 -1.62 8.30 6.21
N ILE A 59 -1.91 9.59 6.04
CA ILE A 59 -1.70 10.59 7.08
C ILE A 59 -2.97 10.64 7.92
N ASP A 60 -2.85 10.26 9.19
CA ASP A 60 -3.97 10.21 10.11
C ASP A 60 -4.49 11.62 10.45
N SER A 61 -5.63 11.67 11.14
CA SER A 61 -6.24 12.93 11.56
C SER A 61 -5.40 13.64 12.61
N PHE A 62 -5.72 14.92 12.87
CA PHE A 62 -5.01 15.71 13.90
C PHE A 62 -5.14 15.13 15.30
N ASP A 63 -6.22 14.41 15.56
CA ASP A 63 -6.51 13.85 16.89
C ASP A 63 -5.81 12.51 17.14
N ASN A 64 -5.43 11.83 16.06
CA ASN A 64 -4.78 10.53 16.14
C ASN A 64 -3.48 10.57 15.32
N ASN A 65 -2.47 9.89 15.80
CA ASN A 65 -1.18 9.81 15.11
C ASN A 65 -0.77 8.35 14.97
N GLU A 66 -1.59 7.58 14.30
CA GLU A 66 -1.37 6.16 14.12
C GLU A 66 -0.61 5.88 12.82
N LYS A 67 0.13 4.78 12.81
CA LYS A 67 0.79 4.32 11.60
C LYS A 67 -0.23 3.58 10.74
N LEU A 68 -0.54 4.15 9.59
CA LEU A 68 -1.53 3.63 8.67
C LEU A 68 -0.93 3.48 7.27
N GLY A 69 -1.34 2.42 6.55
CA GLY A 69 -0.87 2.19 5.20
C GLY A 69 -1.93 1.59 4.31
N ILE A 70 -1.76 1.75 3.00
CA ILE A 70 -2.59 1.13 1.98
C ILE A 70 -1.79 0.07 1.23
N GLY A 71 -0.47 0.25 1.14
CA GLY A 71 0.41 -0.71 0.50
C GLY A 71 1.75 -0.82 1.20
N PHE A 72 2.22 -2.03 1.42
CA PHE A 72 3.54 -2.28 2.00
C PHE A 72 4.10 -3.61 1.51
N GLU A 73 5.40 -3.80 1.72
CA GLU A 73 6.05 -5.08 1.43
C GLU A 73 6.85 -5.54 2.65
N ALA A 74 6.99 -6.85 2.80
CA ALA A 74 7.70 -7.43 3.94
C ALA A 74 8.17 -8.86 3.64
N ARG A 75 9.08 -9.36 4.46
CA ARG A 75 9.44 -10.77 4.50
C ARG A 75 8.59 -11.47 5.54
N VAL A 76 8.05 -12.62 5.18
CA VAL A 76 7.22 -13.43 6.08
C VAL A 76 7.61 -14.89 5.90
N GLY A 77 8.09 -15.52 6.97
CA GLY A 77 8.39 -16.95 6.96
C GLY A 77 9.37 -17.39 5.88
N GLY A 78 10.34 -16.55 5.54
CA GLY A 78 11.31 -16.84 4.48
C GLY A 78 10.84 -16.47 3.08
N GLY A 79 9.59 -16.07 2.94
CA GLY A 79 9.03 -15.60 1.66
C GLY A 79 8.97 -14.08 1.57
N ARG A 80 8.53 -13.59 0.43
CA ARG A 80 8.35 -12.16 0.18
C ARG A 80 6.87 -11.88 -0.07
N LEU A 81 6.37 -10.82 0.53
CA LEU A 81 4.95 -10.46 0.47
C LEU A 81 4.79 -8.98 0.14
N LEU A 82 3.88 -8.68 -0.77
CA LEU A 82 3.40 -7.33 -1.03
C LEU A 82 1.90 -7.30 -0.75
N VAL A 83 1.47 -6.36 0.07
CA VAL A 83 0.06 -6.19 0.44
C VAL A 83 -0.44 -4.87 -0.11
N LEU A 84 -1.60 -4.91 -0.75
CA LEU A 84 -2.25 -3.73 -1.31
C LEU A 84 -3.72 -3.76 -0.92
N ALA A 85 -4.18 -2.74 -0.20
CA ALA A 85 -5.55 -2.64 0.30
C ALA A 85 -6.43 -1.78 -0.62
N VAL A 86 -6.24 -1.94 -1.92
CA VAL A 86 -7.02 -1.27 -2.97
C VAL A 86 -7.94 -2.31 -3.60
N ASP A 87 -9.15 -1.90 -3.98
CA ASP A 87 -10.03 -2.79 -4.73
C ASP A 87 -9.45 -2.99 -6.13
N THR A 88 -9.02 -4.21 -6.41
CA THR A 88 -8.36 -4.56 -7.67
C THR A 88 -9.28 -5.32 -8.63
N ARG A 89 -10.56 -5.38 -8.33
CA ARG A 89 -11.52 -6.20 -9.10
C ARG A 89 -12.66 -5.41 -9.72
N LYS A 90 -13.23 -4.47 -8.97
CA LYS A 90 -14.42 -3.73 -9.42
C LYS A 90 -14.09 -2.74 -10.51
N LYS A 91 -14.87 -2.79 -11.59
CA LYS A 91 -14.88 -1.78 -12.65
C LYS A 91 -13.51 -1.40 -13.17
N LEU A 92 -12.61 -2.37 -13.34
CA LEU A 92 -11.26 -2.09 -13.82
C LEU A 92 -11.25 -1.39 -15.18
N ASP A 93 -12.27 -1.65 -16.02
CA ASP A 93 -12.38 -0.98 -17.32
C ASP A 93 -12.56 0.53 -17.19
N GLU A 94 -13.13 0.97 -16.07
CA GLU A 94 -13.39 2.38 -15.80
C GLU A 94 -12.32 3.01 -14.90
N ARG A 95 -11.27 2.25 -14.56
CA ARG A 95 -10.24 2.66 -13.61
C ARG A 95 -8.84 2.51 -14.22
N PRO A 96 -8.50 3.37 -15.19
CA PRO A 96 -7.23 3.24 -15.90
C PRO A 96 -6.00 3.41 -15.02
N ALA A 97 -6.05 4.29 -14.02
CA ALA A 97 -4.93 4.48 -13.11
C ALA A 97 -4.70 3.24 -12.24
N THR A 98 -5.76 2.60 -11.77
CA THR A 98 -5.65 1.35 -11.02
C THR A 98 -5.02 0.26 -11.88
N ARG A 99 -5.43 0.13 -13.14
CA ARG A 99 -4.82 -0.85 -14.04
C ARG A 99 -3.32 -0.59 -14.23
N GLN A 100 -2.94 0.67 -14.40
CA GLN A 100 -1.52 1.02 -14.58
C GLN A 100 -0.71 0.73 -13.31
N LEU A 101 -1.27 1.04 -12.14
CA LEU A 101 -0.62 0.72 -10.87
C LEU A 101 -0.44 -0.79 -10.71
N LEU A 102 -1.47 -1.58 -11.02
CA LEU A 102 -1.38 -3.04 -10.94
C LEU A 102 -0.33 -3.59 -11.90
N GLU A 103 -0.18 -3.03 -13.09
CA GLU A 103 0.85 -3.43 -14.02
C GLU A 103 2.25 -3.12 -13.46
N SER A 104 2.43 -1.95 -12.87
CA SER A 104 3.70 -1.57 -12.24
C SER A 104 4.04 -2.51 -11.09
N ILE A 105 3.07 -2.84 -10.26
CA ILE A 105 3.26 -3.77 -9.14
C ILE A 105 3.60 -5.17 -9.66
N ASP A 106 2.90 -5.65 -10.67
CA ASP A 106 3.15 -6.98 -11.24
C ASP A 106 4.58 -7.09 -11.78
N LYS A 107 5.05 -6.10 -12.52
CA LYS A 107 6.42 -6.06 -13.01
C LYS A 107 7.43 -6.00 -11.87
N TYR A 108 7.13 -5.23 -10.84
CA TYR A 108 8.01 -5.11 -9.68
C TYR A 108 8.19 -6.43 -8.94
N VAL A 109 7.08 -7.12 -8.62
CA VAL A 109 7.16 -8.37 -7.85
C VAL A 109 7.82 -9.51 -8.62
N ARG A 110 7.86 -9.43 -9.95
CA ARG A 110 8.56 -10.39 -10.80
C ARG A 110 10.02 -10.04 -11.01
N SER A 111 10.46 -8.85 -10.59
CA SER A 111 11.82 -8.39 -10.79
C SER A 111 12.71 -8.72 -9.59
N ASP A 112 14.01 -8.63 -9.80
CA ASP A 112 15.01 -8.80 -8.73
C ASP A 112 14.99 -7.64 -7.73
N ARG A 113 14.33 -6.53 -8.07
CA ARG A 113 14.21 -5.37 -7.18
C ARG A 113 13.24 -5.60 -6.04
N PHE A 114 12.33 -6.57 -6.17
CA PHE A 114 11.43 -6.93 -5.09
C PHE A 114 12.20 -7.74 -4.04
N ASP A 115 12.79 -7.02 -3.11
CA ASP A 115 13.62 -7.60 -2.05
C ASP A 115 13.34 -6.88 -0.73
N PRO A 116 12.18 -7.12 -0.12
CA PRO A 116 11.82 -6.49 1.15
C PRO A 116 12.80 -6.88 2.25
N GLN A 117 13.21 -5.90 3.04
CA GLN A 117 14.25 -6.07 4.08
C GLN A 117 13.69 -6.27 5.47
N VAL A 118 12.45 -5.84 5.70
CA VAL A 118 11.84 -5.91 7.03
C VAL A 118 10.99 -7.17 7.13
N GLU A 119 11.23 -7.94 8.18
CA GLU A 119 10.47 -9.16 8.44
C GLU A 119 9.27 -8.89 9.32
N LEU A 120 8.13 -9.49 8.98
CA LEU A 120 6.93 -9.47 9.79
C LEU A 120 6.65 -10.86 10.35
N ASP A 121 6.07 -10.87 11.54
CA ASP A 121 5.58 -12.09 12.15
C ASP A 121 4.36 -12.60 11.36
N GLU A 122 4.31 -13.89 11.13
CA GLU A 122 3.19 -14.56 10.50
C GLU A 122 1.88 -14.29 11.22
N SER A 123 1.90 -14.12 12.54
CA SER A 123 0.71 -13.81 13.32
C SER A 123 0.07 -12.48 12.92
N PHE A 124 0.87 -11.48 12.56
CA PHE A 124 0.34 -10.21 12.07
C PHE A 124 -0.44 -10.40 10.76
N ILE A 125 0.12 -11.19 9.85
CA ILE A 125 -0.54 -11.47 8.57
C ILE A 125 -1.86 -12.21 8.78
N ARG A 126 -1.88 -13.18 9.67
CA ARG A 126 -3.10 -13.92 9.98
C ARG A 126 -4.19 -13.06 10.60
N SER A 127 -3.81 -11.96 11.26
CA SER A 127 -4.77 -11.10 11.96
C SER A 127 -5.70 -10.36 11.00
N PHE A 128 -5.29 -10.10 9.75
CA PHE A 128 -6.14 -9.40 8.79
C PHE A 128 -6.54 -10.23 7.57
N VAL A 129 -6.08 -11.45 7.47
CA VAL A 129 -6.56 -12.42 6.48
C VAL A 129 -7.67 -13.24 7.12
N ARG A 130 -8.88 -13.05 6.67
CA ARG A 130 -10.06 -13.74 7.22
C ARG A 130 -10.80 -14.49 6.15
#